data_65dc32e2b46cee4518255b68f3875c83
#
_entry.id   65dc32e2b46cee4518255b68f3875c83
#
_cell.length_a   1.000
_cell.length_b   1.000
_cell.length_c   1.000
_cell.angle_alpha   90.00
_cell.angle_beta   90.00
_cell.angle_gamma   90.00
#
_symmetry.space_group_name_H-M   'P 1'
#
loop_
_entity.id
_entity.type
_entity.pdbx_description
1 polymer ?
#
loop_
_entity_poly.entity_id
_entity_poly.type
_entity_poly.pdbx_seq_one_letter_code
_entity_poly.pdbx_strand_id
1 'polypeptide(L)'
;MNATIKTLKERHWKESQAHSSWQIFKIMAEFVEGFEALSKIGPCISIFGSARTKPGTTYYALSEEIARRLSEEGFGIITGGGPGIMEAANKGTVLANGKSVGLNIDLPFEQRPNDYIDKDKLLNFDYFFVRKVMFTKYSQGFVMMPGGFGTLDEFFEVVTLIQTEKFRQMPMVLVGKKYWQGLINWLEDVMLVEGNINPEDLALFEIVD
;
A
#
# COMPACT_ATOMS: atom_id res chain seq x y z
N MET A 1 11.35 36.34 -11.59
CA MET A 1 10.80 35.29 -12.49
C MET A 1 11.84 34.69 -13.45
N ASN A 2 12.79 35.46 -13.98
CA ASN A 2 13.81 34.95 -14.92
C ASN A 2 14.93 34.08 -14.31
N ALA A 3 15.30 34.31 -13.04
CA ALA A 3 16.37 33.52 -12.38
C ALA A 3 15.95 32.06 -12.11
N THR A 4 14.71 31.87 -11.66
CA THR A 4 14.17 30.53 -11.35
C THR A 4 14.04 29.66 -12.62
N ILE A 5 13.63 30.27 -13.72
CA ILE A 5 13.52 29.60 -15.04
C ILE A 5 14.90 29.23 -15.58
N LYS A 6 15.90 30.12 -15.37
CA LYS A 6 17.28 29.84 -15.80
C LYS A 6 17.89 28.68 -14.99
N THR A 7 17.69 28.64 -13.68
CA THR A 7 18.15 27.55 -12.80
C THR A 7 17.48 26.21 -13.14
N LEU A 8 16.22 26.21 -13.57
CA LEU A 8 15.53 24.99 -14.04
C LEU A 8 16.05 24.50 -15.41
N LYS A 9 16.53 25.39 -16.28
CA LYS A 9 17.12 25.02 -17.57
C LYS A 9 18.57 24.54 -17.48
N GLU A 10 19.32 24.98 -16.46
CA GLU A 10 20.72 24.61 -16.21
C GLU A 10 20.89 23.39 -15.31
N ARG A 11 19.80 22.71 -14.91
CA ARG A 11 19.89 21.38 -14.30
C ARG A 11 20.63 20.45 -15.27
N HIS A 12 21.81 20.03 -14.86
CA HIS A 12 22.80 19.23 -15.57
C HIS A 12 22.20 18.00 -16.27
N TRP A 13 21.63 18.18 -17.45
CA TRP A 13 21.02 17.12 -18.27
C TRP A 13 22.03 16.01 -18.59
N LYS A 14 23.33 16.32 -18.67
CA LYS A 14 24.41 15.37 -18.98
C LYS A 14 24.77 14.44 -17.80
N GLU A 15 24.68 14.90 -16.54
CA GLU A 15 24.90 14.04 -15.36
C GLU A 15 23.72 13.11 -15.14
N SER A 16 22.52 13.53 -15.54
CA SER A 16 21.30 12.71 -15.47
C SER A 16 21.36 11.43 -16.32
N GLN A 17 22.04 11.44 -17.48
CA GLN A 17 22.03 10.31 -18.40
C GLN A 17 22.92 9.14 -17.95
N ALA A 18 24.07 9.39 -17.36
CA ALA A 18 24.96 8.33 -16.86
C ALA A 18 24.36 7.63 -15.62
N HIS A 19 23.66 8.38 -14.76
CA HIS A 19 22.93 7.81 -13.62
C HIS A 19 21.73 6.97 -14.05
N SER A 20 21.08 7.30 -15.17
CA SER A 20 19.88 6.60 -15.64
C SER A 20 20.12 5.12 -15.96
N SER A 21 21.26 4.75 -16.52
CA SER A 21 21.54 3.35 -16.87
C SER A 21 21.73 2.48 -15.63
N TRP A 22 22.47 2.96 -14.63
CA TRP A 22 22.63 2.25 -13.36
C TRP A 22 21.33 2.18 -12.56
N GLN A 23 20.51 3.21 -12.63
CA GLN A 23 19.20 3.23 -12.01
C GLN A 23 18.26 2.17 -12.58
N ILE A 24 18.29 1.94 -13.91
CA ILE A 24 17.52 0.87 -14.55
C ILE A 24 17.92 -0.50 -13.99
N PHE A 25 19.23 -0.78 -13.84
CA PHE A 25 19.69 -2.04 -13.26
C PHE A 25 19.24 -2.22 -11.80
N LYS A 26 19.25 -1.16 -10.99
CA LYS A 26 18.73 -1.21 -9.61
C LYS A 26 17.25 -1.52 -9.58
N ILE A 27 16.45 -0.83 -10.42
CA ILE A 27 15.01 -1.08 -10.55
C ILE A 27 14.75 -2.54 -10.95
N MET A 28 15.48 -3.05 -11.94
CA MET A 28 15.36 -4.45 -12.36
C MET A 28 15.73 -5.42 -11.23
N ALA A 29 16.79 -5.13 -10.48
CA ALA A 29 17.19 -5.96 -9.35
C ALA A 29 16.11 -6.04 -8.28
N GLU A 30 15.48 -4.91 -7.90
CA GLU A 30 14.36 -4.90 -6.96
C GLU A 30 13.15 -5.70 -7.45
N PHE A 31 12.83 -5.63 -8.75
CA PHE A 31 11.78 -6.47 -9.33
C PHE A 31 12.11 -7.96 -9.22
N VAL A 32 13.33 -8.35 -9.57
CA VAL A 32 13.77 -9.76 -9.50
C VAL A 32 13.71 -10.26 -8.06
N GLU A 33 14.30 -9.51 -7.12
CA GLU A 33 14.29 -9.85 -5.70
C GLU A 33 12.87 -9.96 -5.14
N GLY A 34 12.02 -8.98 -5.42
CA GLY A 34 10.63 -8.98 -4.99
C GLY A 34 9.84 -10.17 -5.55
N PHE A 35 9.98 -10.48 -6.85
CA PHE A 35 9.31 -11.62 -7.46
C PHE A 35 9.82 -12.96 -6.92
N GLU A 36 11.12 -13.10 -6.70
CA GLU A 36 11.70 -14.32 -6.15
C GLU A 36 11.23 -14.55 -4.71
N ALA A 37 11.36 -13.54 -3.85
CA ALA A 37 11.00 -13.64 -2.43
C ALA A 37 9.50 -13.90 -2.23
N LEU A 38 8.64 -13.24 -3.03
CA LEU A 38 7.19 -13.34 -2.86
C LEU A 38 6.54 -14.49 -3.64
N SER A 39 7.27 -15.15 -4.53
CA SER A 39 6.70 -16.22 -5.39
C SER A 39 6.06 -17.38 -4.62
N LYS A 40 6.48 -17.62 -3.39
CA LYS A 40 6.07 -18.76 -2.56
C LYS A 40 5.26 -18.38 -1.32
N ILE A 41 4.84 -17.13 -1.18
CA ILE A 41 4.13 -16.70 0.04
C ILE A 41 2.70 -17.26 0.15
N GLY A 42 2.10 -17.68 -0.97
CA GLY A 42 0.71 -18.16 -1.03
C GLY A 42 -0.30 -17.01 -1.04
N PRO A 43 -1.59 -17.30 -0.72
CA PRO A 43 -2.63 -16.27 -0.74
C PRO A 43 -2.43 -15.26 0.39
N CYS A 44 -2.43 -13.96 0.06
CA CYS A 44 -2.26 -12.88 1.03
C CYS A 44 -3.31 -11.79 0.84
N ILE A 45 -3.57 -11.06 1.93
CA ILE A 45 -4.37 -9.82 1.94
C ILE A 45 -3.45 -8.66 2.33
N SER A 46 -3.51 -7.56 1.60
CA SER A 46 -2.79 -6.34 1.97
C SER A 46 -3.62 -5.46 2.88
N ILE A 47 -3.01 -4.99 3.96
CA ILE A 47 -3.62 -4.05 4.92
C ILE A 47 -2.85 -2.75 4.93
N PHE A 48 -3.54 -1.66 4.60
CA PHE A 48 -3.00 -0.30 4.56
C PHE A 48 -3.66 0.58 5.63
N GLY A 49 -2.92 1.57 6.11
CA GLY A 49 -3.43 2.52 7.08
C GLY A 49 -2.34 3.43 7.64
N SER A 50 -2.72 4.27 8.60
CA SER A 50 -1.82 5.28 9.16
C SER A 50 -0.66 4.69 9.95
N ALA A 51 0.56 5.09 9.62
CA ALA A 51 1.76 4.83 10.43
C ALA A 51 1.76 5.59 11.78
N ARG A 52 0.82 6.54 11.98
CA ARG A 52 0.73 7.38 13.18
C ARG A 52 -0.30 6.87 14.19
N THR A 53 -1.04 5.84 13.87
CA THR A 53 -2.03 5.23 14.79
C THR A 53 -1.28 4.59 15.95
N LYS A 54 -1.66 4.97 17.18
CA LYS A 54 -0.97 4.51 18.39
C LYS A 54 -1.56 3.20 18.91
N PRO A 55 -0.74 2.32 19.52
CA PRO A 55 -1.24 1.18 20.28
C PRO A 55 -2.29 1.59 21.31
N GLY A 56 -3.31 0.76 21.51
CA GLY A 56 -4.43 1.04 22.43
C GLY A 56 -5.56 1.89 21.84
N THR A 57 -5.45 2.37 20.61
CA THR A 57 -6.56 3.04 19.91
C THR A 57 -7.49 2.02 19.23
N THR A 58 -8.73 2.43 18.99
CA THR A 58 -9.76 1.57 18.39
C THR A 58 -9.30 0.98 17.04
N TYR A 59 -8.76 1.80 16.15
CA TYR A 59 -8.33 1.32 14.81
C TYR A 59 -7.06 0.45 14.88
N TYR A 60 -6.18 0.64 15.87
CA TYR A 60 -5.06 -0.25 16.09
C TYR A 60 -5.56 -1.65 16.49
N ALA A 61 -6.43 -1.73 17.50
CA ALA A 61 -7.02 -2.99 17.96
C ALA A 61 -7.84 -3.69 16.86
N LEU A 62 -8.60 -2.91 16.09
CA LEU A 62 -9.40 -3.45 14.98
C LEU A 62 -8.53 -4.00 13.86
N SER A 63 -7.42 -3.32 13.51
CA SER A 63 -6.46 -3.81 12.53
C SER A 63 -5.78 -5.11 12.98
N GLU A 64 -5.39 -5.19 14.25
CA GLU A 64 -4.83 -6.41 14.87
C GLU A 64 -5.83 -7.57 14.77
N GLU A 65 -7.09 -7.34 15.12
CA GLU A 65 -8.14 -8.36 15.09
C GLU A 65 -8.50 -8.81 13.67
N ILE A 66 -8.61 -7.87 12.71
CA ILE A 66 -8.85 -8.20 11.29
C ILE A 66 -7.74 -9.09 10.75
N ALA A 67 -6.47 -8.71 10.98
CA ALA A 67 -5.33 -9.48 10.53
C ALA A 67 -5.27 -10.87 11.17
N ARG A 68 -5.58 -10.97 12.46
CA ARG A 68 -5.65 -12.24 13.19
C ARG A 68 -6.69 -13.18 12.55
N ARG A 69 -7.92 -12.69 12.33
CA ARG A 69 -9.00 -13.50 11.72
C ARG A 69 -8.66 -13.92 10.29
N LEU A 70 -8.16 -13.01 9.46
CA LEU A 70 -7.73 -13.36 8.10
C LEU A 70 -6.63 -14.43 8.10
N SER A 71 -5.73 -14.37 9.07
CA SER A 71 -4.66 -15.38 9.22
C SER A 71 -5.19 -16.73 9.69
N GLU A 72 -6.20 -16.75 10.56
CA GLU A 72 -6.90 -17.98 10.98
C GLU A 72 -7.62 -18.66 9.80
N GLU A 73 -8.09 -17.86 8.81
CA GLU A 73 -8.65 -18.38 7.54
C GLU A 73 -7.57 -18.77 6.50
N GLY A 74 -6.29 -18.73 6.88
CA GLY A 74 -5.17 -19.19 6.07
C GLY A 74 -4.54 -18.16 5.14
N PHE A 75 -4.95 -16.87 5.20
CA PHE A 75 -4.31 -15.80 4.46
C PHE A 75 -3.03 -15.31 5.16
N GLY A 76 -1.98 -15.05 4.39
CA GLY A 76 -0.89 -14.22 4.84
C GLY A 76 -1.29 -12.73 4.82
N ILE A 77 -0.62 -11.91 5.61
CA ILE A 77 -0.85 -10.47 5.64
C ILE A 77 0.38 -9.73 5.12
N ILE A 78 0.14 -8.86 4.14
CA ILE A 78 1.16 -7.96 3.58
C ILE A 78 0.89 -6.55 4.10
N THR A 79 1.90 -5.89 4.62
CA THR A 79 1.86 -4.46 5.01
C THR A 79 3.08 -3.73 4.47
N GLY A 80 3.09 -2.40 4.63
CA GLY A 80 4.29 -1.59 4.36
C GLY A 80 5.39 -1.73 5.41
N GLY A 81 5.24 -2.63 6.38
CA GLY A 81 6.29 -2.96 7.36
C GLY A 81 6.55 -1.92 8.44
N GLY A 82 5.92 -0.73 8.39
CA GLY A 82 6.14 0.35 9.34
C GLY A 82 5.34 0.24 10.63
N PRO A 83 5.30 1.32 11.43
CA PRO A 83 4.54 1.38 12.68
C PRO A 83 3.03 1.56 12.45
N GLY A 84 2.27 1.68 13.52
CA GLY A 84 0.84 2.00 13.53
C GLY A 84 -0.04 0.88 13.04
N ILE A 85 -0.88 1.15 12.04
CA ILE A 85 -1.79 0.14 11.47
C ILE A 85 -1.02 -1.05 10.88
N MET A 86 0.12 -0.81 10.24
CA MET A 86 0.96 -1.86 9.68
C MET A 86 1.50 -2.79 10.77
N GLU A 87 2.00 -2.21 11.86
CA GLU A 87 2.45 -2.95 13.04
C GLU A 87 1.30 -3.76 13.67
N ALA A 88 0.13 -3.14 13.85
CA ALA A 88 -1.04 -3.81 14.38
C ALA A 88 -1.43 -5.04 13.55
N ALA A 89 -1.46 -4.89 12.22
CA ALA A 89 -1.78 -5.97 11.30
C ALA A 89 -0.73 -7.10 11.36
N ASN A 90 0.56 -6.78 11.30
CA ASN A 90 1.62 -7.77 11.44
C ASN A 90 1.56 -8.49 12.80
N LYS A 91 1.29 -7.76 13.89
CA LYS A 91 1.11 -8.34 15.24
C LYS A 91 -0.06 -9.31 15.29
N GLY A 92 -1.24 -8.94 14.76
CA GLY A 92 -2.40 -9.83 14.69
C GLY A 92 -2.11 -11.10 13.91
N THR A 93 -1.33 -11.00 12.84
CA THR A 93 -0.87 -12.15 12.03
C THR A 93 0.00 -13.11 12.83
N VAL A 94 0.96 -12.58 13.58
CA VAL A 94 1.85 -13.40 14.44
C VAL A 94 1.04 -14.09 15.54
N LEU A 95 0.06 -13.43 16.14
CA LEU A 95 -0.81 -14.03 17.17
C LEU A 95 -1.61 -15.23 16.65
N ALA A 96 -1.92 -15.27 15.36
CA ALA A 96 -2.57 -16.40 14.69
C ALA A 96 -1.59 -17.41 14.08
N ASN A 97 -0.28 -17.27 14.31
CA ASN A 97 0.77 -18.05 13.65
C ASN A 97 0.70 -17.99 12.11
N GLY A 98 0.20 -16.87 11.56
CA GLY A 98 0.10 -16.60 10.14
C GLY A 98 1.40 -16.10 9.52
N LYS A 99 1.40 -15.93 8.19
CA LYS A 99 2.54 -15.38 7.45
C LYS A 99 2.52 -13.85 7.48
N SER A 100 3.51 -13.26 8.11
CA SER A 100 3.62 -11.80 8.29
C SER A 100 4.66 -11.22 7.34
N VAL A 101 4.21 -10.46 6.32
CA VAL A 101 5.04 -9.93 5.25
C VAL A 101 5.14 -8.40 5.38
N GLY A 102 6.34 -7.88 5.23
CA GLY A 102 6.62 -6.44 5.22
C GLY A 102 7.28 -5.99 3.92
N LEU A 103 6.63 -5.12 3.17
CA LEU A 103 7.21 -4.45 2.00
C LEU A 103 7.61 -3.03 2.42
N ASN A 104 8.79 -2.89 3.00
CA ASN A 104 9.29 -1.62 3.51
C ASN A 104 9.78 -0.72 2.36
N ILE A 105 9.81 0.59 2.60
CA ILE A 105 10.36 1.59 1.67
C ILE A 105 11.46 2.36 2.39
N ASP A 106 12.60 2.52 1.73
CA ASP A 106 13.66 3.38 2.25
C ASP A 106 13.26 4.85 2.13
N LEU A 107 13.21 5.53 3.27
CA LEU A 107 12.79 6.93 3.37
C LEU A 107 13.94 7.77 3.91
N PRO A 108 14.06 9.07 3.50
CA PRO A 108 15.09 9.98 3.97
C PRO A 108 15.07 10.24 5.50
N PHE A 109 14.00 9.85 6.16
CA PHE A 109 13.85 9.87 7.62
C PHE A 109 13.76 8.43 8.11
N GLU A 110 14.35 8.18 9.28
CA GLU A 110 14.45 6.84 9.85
C GLU A 110 13.06 6.24 10.11
N GLN A 111 12.71 5.21 9.34
CA GLN A 111 11.54 4.38 9.58
C GLN A 111 12.03 2.93 9.73
N ARG A 112 12.01 2.42 10.96
CA ARG A 112 12.36 1.03 11.23
C ARG A 112 11.19 0.12 10.93
N PRO A 113 11.43 -1.04 10.32
CA PRO A 113 10.42 -2.09 10.22
C PRO A 113 9.94 -2.48 11.63
N ASN A 114 8.66 -2.85 11.74
CA ASN A 114 8.12 -3.34 13.00
C ASN A 114 8.60 -4.77 13.30
N ASP A 115 8.60 -5.16 14.58
CA ASP A 115 9.17 -6.42 15.08
C ASP A 115 8.31 -7.66 14.78
N TYR A 116 7.12 -7.50 14.17
CA TYR A 116 6.16 -8.57 13.93
C TYR A 116 6.21 -9.11 12.50
N ILE A 117 7.21 -8.76 11.71
CA ILE A 117 7.41 -9.27 10.35
C ILE A 117 8.31 -10.50 10.41
N ASP A 118 7.95 -11.55 9.64
CA ASP A 118 8.82 -12.71 9.48
C ASP A 118 10.15 -12.29 8.85
N LYS A 119 11.27 -12.69 9.46
CA LYS A 119 12.60 -12.22 9.05
C LYS A 119 12.94 -12.52 7.58
N ASP A 120 12.43 -13.62 7.05
CA ASP A 120 12.60 -14.06 5.68
C ASP A 120 11.58 -13.44 4.70
N LYS A 121 10.67 -12.60 5.21
CA LYS A 121 9.59 -11.95 4.45
C LYS A 121 9.58 -10.42 4.60
N LEU A 122 10.68 -9.86 5.09
CA LEU A 122 10.91 -8.42 5.09
C LEU A 122 11.71 -8.04 3.85
N LEU A 123 11.11 -7.27 2.96
CA LEU A 123 11.75 -6.72 1.78
C LEU A 123 11.85 -5.20 1.91
N ASN A 124 12.97 -4.64 1.47
CA ASN A 124 13.19 -3.19 1.43
C ASN A 124 13.28 -2.73 -0.02
N PHE A 125 12.58 -1.66 -0.35
CA PHE A 125 12.53 -1.07 -1.69
C PHE A 125 13.02 0.38 -1.65
N ASP A 126 13.80 0.78 -2.64
CA ASP A 126 14.17 2.18 -2.89
C ASP A 126 13.11 2.88 -3.76
N TYR A 127 12.34 2.09 -4.57
CA TYR A 127 11.40 2.63 -5.52
C TYR A 127 9.94 2.32 -5.17
N PHE A 128 9.14 3.37 -4.95
CA PHE A 128 7.71 3.24 -4.64
C PHE A 128 6.96 2.40 -5.68
N PHE A 129 7.18 2.64 -6.97
CA PHE A 129 6.45 1.94 -8.04
C PHE A 129 6.78 0.43 -8.11
N VAL A 130 8.00 0.02 -7.77
CA VAL A 130 8.34 -1.41 -7.67
C VAL A 130 7.56 -2.06 -6.53
N ARG A 131 7.56 -1.43 -5.36
CA ARG A 131 6.80 -1.89 -4.20
C ARG A 131 5.30 -1.98 -4.47
N LYS A 132 4.71 -1.00 -5.17
CA LYS A 132 3.30 -0.99 -5.57
C LYS A 132 2.94 -2.19 -6.44
N VAL A 133 3.79 -2.54 -7.40
CA VAL A 133 3.61 -3.75 -8.21
C VAL A 133 3.61 -5.01 -7.34
N MET A 134 4.45 -5.09 -6.30
CA MET A 134 4.45 -6.24 -5.40
C MET A 134 3.15 -6.34 -4.59
N PHE A 135 2.65 -5.23 -4.05
CA PHE A 135 1.36 -5.22 -3.36
C PHE A 135 0.23 -5.71 -4.26
N THR A 136 0.10 -5.15 -5.45
CA THR A 136 -0.98 -5.50 -6.37
C THR A 136 -0.88 -6.94 -6.88
N LYS A 137 0.32 -7.40 -7.20
CA LYS A 137 0.55 -8.75 -7.76
C LYS A 137 0.30 -9.87 -6.76
N TYR A 138 0.68 -9.70 -5.50
CA TYR A 138 0.66 -10.76 -4.49
C TYR A 138 -0.52 -10.69 -3.53
N SER A 139 -1.40 -9.71 -3.66
CA SER A 139 -2.63 -9.62 -2.89
C SER A 139 -3.81 -10.26 -3.60
N GLN A 140 -4.72 -10.82 -2.81
CA GLN A 140 -6.02 -11.33 -3.25
C GLN A 140 -7.19 -10.46 -2.75
N GLY A 141 -6.90 -9.43 -2.00
CA GLY A 141 -7.83 -8.44 -1.50
C GLY A 141 -7.10 -7.37 -0.69
N PHE A 142 -7.79 -6.30 -0.41
CA PHE A 142 -7.24 -5.11 0.24
C PHE A 142 -8.12 -4.65 1.37
N VAL A 143 -7.52 -4.34 2.51
CA VAL A 143 -8.17 -3.68 3.64
C VAL A 143 -7.55 -2.30 3.84
N MET A 144 -8.36 -1.27 3.73
CA MET A 144 -7.98 0.13 3.89
C MET A 144 -8.47 0.65 5.23
N MET A 145 -7.59 0.72 6.20
CA MET A 145 -7.83 1.37 7.49
C MET A 145 -7.66 2.88 7.36
N PRO A 146 -8.18 3.69 8.30
CA PRO A 146 -7.93 5.12 8.31
C PRO A 146 -6.44 5.46 8.19
N GLY A 147 -6.08 6.35 7.23
CA GLY A 147 -4.70 6.64 6.93
C GLY A 147 -4.47 7.97 6.21
N GLY A 148 -3.24 8.28 5.87
CA GLY A 148 -2.86 9.50 5.17
C GLY A 148 -2.75 9.31 3.66
N PHE A 149 -1.96 10.19 3.03
CA PHE A 149 -1.76 10.18 1.57
C PHE A 149 -1.22 8.85 1.05
N GLY A 150 -0.33 8.16 1.77
CA GLY A 150 0.17 6.86 1.33
C GLY A 150 -0.92 5.78 1.28
N THR A 151 -1.89 5.84 2.21
CA THR A 151 -3.06 4.93 2.17
C THR A 151 -3.99 5.26 1.02
N LEU A 152 -4.23 6.56 0.74
CA LEU A 152 -5.04 7.00 -0.40
C LEU A 152 -4.35 6.69 -1.74
N ASP A 153 -3.04 6.81 -1.81
CA ASP A 153 -2.23 6.49 -2.98
C ASP A 153 -2.39 5.01 -3.38
N GLU A 154 -2.31 4.10 -2.42
CA GLU A 154 -2.54 2.67 -2.67
C GLU A 154 -4.01 2.37 -2.98
N PHE A 155 -4.95 3.03 -2.29
CA PHE A 155 -6.39 2.88 -2.56
C PHE A 155 -6.73 3.25 -4.00
N PHE A 156 -6.36 4.45 -4.43
CA PHE A 156 -6.68 4.92 -5.78
C PHE A 156 -5.93 4.17 -6.88
N GLU A 157 -4.73 3.69 -6.62
CA GLU A 157 -4.04 2.82 -7.57
C GLU A 157 -4.81 1.53 -7.82
N VAL A 158 -5.20 0.83 -6.75
CA VAL A 158 -5.93 -0.43 -6.88
C VAL A 158 -7.29 -0.22 -7.53
N VAL A 159 -8.05 0.83 -7.12
CA VAL A 159 -9.32 1.20 -7.76
C VAL A 159 -9.13 1.43 -9.26
N THR A 160 -8.12 2.21 -9.64
CA THR A 160 -7.84 2.52 -11.04
C THR A 160 -7.46 1.27 -11.84
N LEU A 161 -6.66 0.37 -11.28
CA LEU A 161 -6.26 -0.87 -11.94
C LEU A 161 -7.45 -1.81 -12.15
N ILE A 162 -8.39 -1.89 -11.21
CA ILE A 162 -9.61 -2.69 -11.37
C ILE A 162 -10.57 -2.02 -12.36
N GLN A 163 -10.82 -0.72 -12.23
CA GLN A 163 -11.67 0.07 -13.13
C GLN A 163 -11.23 -0.06 -14.60
N THR A 164 -9.93 -0.03 -14.85
CA THR A 164 -9.36 -0.10 -16.19
C THR A 164 -9.12 -1.54 -16.69
N GLU A 165 -9.61 -2.54 -15.96
CA GLU A 165 -9.45 -3.98 -16.27
C GLU A 165 -7.99 -4.44 -16.40
N LYS A 166 -7.05 -3.66 -15.86
CA LYS A 166 -5.63 -4.08 -15.76
C LYS A 166 -5.42 -5.10 -14.66
N PHE A 167 -6.34 -5.15 -13.71
CA PHE A 167 -6.38 -6.11 -12.63
C PHE A 167 -7.74 -6.78 -12.55
N ARG A 168 -7.79 -8.06 -12.17
CA ARG A 168 -9.06 -8.73 -11.90
C ARG A 168 -9.77 -8.06 -10.73
N GLN A 169 -11.07 -8.08 -10.70
CA GLN A 169 -11.83 -7.63 -9.55
C GLN A 169 -11.43 -8.43 -8.31
N MET A 170 -11.08 -7.72 -7.26
CA MET A 170 -10.70 -8.26 -5.95
C MET A 170 -11.44 -7.53 -4.84
N PRO A 171 -11.74 -8.20 -3.73
CA PRO A 171 -12.34 -7.53 -2.58
C PRO A 171 -11.50 -6.36 -2.10
N MET A 172 -12.12 -5.20 -1.97
CA MET A 172 -11.52 -4.01 -1.37
C MET A 172 -12.46 -3.47 -0.30
N VAL A 173 -12.00 -3.43 0.94
CA VAL A 173 -12.80 -3.05 2.09
C VAL A 173 -12.20 -1.83 2.77
N LEU A 174 -12.98 -0.78 2.90
CA LEU A 174 -12.66 0.43 3.64
C LEU A 174 -13.26 0.31 5.05
N VAL A 175 -12.43 0.29 6.07
CA VAL A 175 -12.86 0.11 7.46
C VAL A 175 -12.98 1.45 8.16
N GLY A 176 -14.11 1.69 8.81
CA GLY A 176 -14.41 2.91 9.55
C GLY A 176 -15.23 3.92 8.73
N LYS A 177 -16.54 3.69 8.60
CA LYS A 177 -17.48 4.55 7.85
C LYS A 177 -17.31 6.03 8.15
N LYS A 178 -17.23 6.37 9.43
CA LYS A 178 -17.07 7.77 9.86
C LYS A 178 -15.84 8.45 9.25
N TYR A 179 -14.75 7.72 9.10
CA TYR A 179 -13.52 8.26 8.51
C TYR A 179 -13.67 8.45 6.99
N TRP A 180 -14.18 7.44 6.30
CA TRP A 180 -14.24 7.41 4.85
C TRP A 180 -15.40 8.23 4.25
N GLN A 181 -16.45 8.53 5.03
CA GLN A 181 -17.67 9.19 4.53
C GLN A 181 -17.40 10.49 3.78
N GLY A 182 -16.47 11.30 4.24
CA GLY A 182 -16.13 12.55 3.56
C GLY A 182 -15.52 12.35 2.16
N LEU A 183 -14.73 11.31 1.98
CA LEU A 183 -14.19 10.93 0.67
C LEU A 183 -15.31 10.39 -0.23
N ILE A 184 -16.15 9.52 0.30
CA ILE A 184 -17.27 8.95 -0.47
C ILE A 184 -18.23 10.03 -0.95
N ASN A 185 -18.63 10.93 -0.07
CA ASN A 185 -19.48 12.07 -0.46
C ASN A 185 -18.82 12.87 -1.59
N TRP A 186 -17.51 13.11 -1.54
CA TRP A 186 -16.80 13.82 -2.60
C TRP A 186 -16.77 13.03 -3.92
N LEU A 187 -16.61 11.71 -3.87
CA LEU A 187 -16.68 10.87 -5.07
C LEU A 187 -18.06 10.90 -5.69
N GLU A 188 -19.14 10.86 -4.87
CA GLU A 188 -20.53 10.88 -5.31
C GLU A 188 -20.96 12.28 -5.77
N ASP A 189 -20.73 13.32 -4.96
CA ASP A 189 -21.24 14.66 -5.18
C ASP A 189 -20.42 15.45 -6.21
N VAL A 190 -19.17 15.07 -6.46
CA VAL A 190 -18.27 15.80 -7.36
C VAL A 190 -17.83 14.92 -8.54
N MET A 191 -17.10 13.83 -8.30
CA MET A 191 -16.51 13.07 -9.41
C MET A 191 -17.58 12.40 -10.28
N LEU A 192 -18.62 11.84 -9.68
CA LEU A 192 -19.72 11.22 -10.41
C LEU A 192 -20.58 12.25 -11.13
N VAL A 193 -20.92 13.37 -10.47
CA VAL A 193 -21.73 14.46 -11.06
C VAL A 193 -21.02 15.12 -12.24
N GLU A 194 -19.70 15.31 -12.14
CA GLU A 194 -18.87 15.86 -13.23
C GLU A 194 -18.57 14.82 -14.33
N GLY A 195 -19.01 13.56 -14.18
CA GLY A 195 -18.81 12.51 -15.17
C GLY A 195 -17.36 12.01 -15.25
N ASN A 196 -16.57 12.19 -14.20
CA ASN A 196 -15.20 11.70 -14.13
C ASN A 196 -15.11 10.21 -13.76
N ILE A 197 -16.17 9.67 -13.18
CA ILE A 197 -16.37 8.24 -12.88
C ILE A 197 -17.80 7.83 -13.22
N ASN A 198 -18.05 6.53 -13.35
CA ASN A 198 -19.38 5.97 -13.57
C ASN A 198 -19.99 5.47 -12.24
N PRO A 199 -21.32 5.30 -12.18
CA PRO A 199 -21.98 4.74 -10.98
C PRO A 199 -21.43 3.38 -10.56
N GLU A 200 -21.03 2.54 -11.52
CA GLU A 200 -20.47 1.21 -11.30
C GLU A 200 -19.11 1.25 -10.59
N ASP A 201 -18.38 2.35 -10.73
CA ASP A 201 -17.05 2.51 -10.11
C ASP A 201 -17.15 2.61 -8.58
N LEU A 202 -18.28 3.07 -8.05
CA LEU A 202 -18.54 3.11 -6.61
C LEU A 202 -18.76 1.71 -6.01
N ALA A 203 -19.03 0.70 -6.82
CA ALA A 203 -19.17 -0.69 -6.39
C ALA A 203 -17.84 -1.46 -6.37
N LEU A 204 -16.71 -0.80 -6.69
CA LEU A 204 -15.37 -1.42 -6.67
C LEU A 204 -14.83 -1.64 -5.25
N PHE A 205 -15.46 -1.06 -4.24
CA PHE A 205 -15.08 -1.20 -2.84
C PHE A 205 -16.30 -1.20 -1.91
N GLU A 206 -16.14 -1.81 -0.75
CA GLU A 206 -17.16 -1.83 0.31
C GLU A 206 -16.70 -1.03 1.52
N ILE A 207 -17.65 -0.44 2.26
CA ILE A 207 -17.35 0.32 3.48
C ILE A 207 -18.01 -0.36 4.66
N VAL A 208 -17.21 -0.67 5.66
CA VAL A 208 -17.64 -1.36 6.89
C VAL A 208 -17.17 -0.63 8.15
N ASP A 209 -17.71 -0.99 9.31
CA ASP A 209 -17.26 -0.55 10.64
C ASP A 209 -16.52 -1.69 11.35
#